data_28be236c43a7fbb102efc05f1cb6fdf9
#
_entry.id   28be236c43a7fbb102efc05f1cb6fdf9
#
_cell.length_a   1.000
_cell.length_b   1.000
_cell.length_c   1.000
_cell.angle_alpha   90.00
_cell.angle_beta   90.00
_cell.angle_gamma   90.00
#
_symmetry.space_group_name_H-M   'P 1'
#
loop_
_entity.id
_entity.type
_entity.pdbx_description
1 polymer ?
#
loop_
_entity_poly.entity_id
_entity_poly.type
_entity_poly.pdbx_seq_one_letter_code
_entity_poly.pdbx_strand_id
1 'polypeptide(L)'
;LNSLDAILNILVEITTRELLAERGSILLNDDLTGELYSRVAQGDIKREIRILNNSGIAGHVFTSGKGEIVKDAYSDERFNKDVDEQTGYVTNSILCVPIRTANHQVIGVCQILNRIEGEFTDSDLELLEAMTGQAAIALESQQFAERMEKSRAQEREFLDVVADVTSEIDLKVILGRVMGEAMRMLHADRSTLFLNDEKNNELFAMVGE
;
A
#
# COMPACT_ATOMS: atom_id res chain seq x y z
N LEU A 1 -11.46 10.68 -6.56
CA LEU A 1 -11.42 9.21 -6.55
C LEU A 1 -10.10 8.79 -7.17
N ASN A 2 -9.28 8.05 -6.41
CA ASN A 2 -8.07 7.41 -6.93
C ASN A 2 -8.50 6.54 -8.13
N SER A 3 -7.68 6.48 -9.17
CA SER A 3 -8.01 5.65 -10.35
C SER A 3 -8.27 4.18 -9.98
N LEU A 4 -7.64 3.68 -8.93
CA LEU A 4 -7.85 2.33 -8.41
C LEU A 4 -9.25 2.13 -7.81
N ASP A 5 -9.69 3.04 -6.95
CA ASP A 5 -11.02 2.93 -6.35
C ASP A 5 -12.11 2.92 -7.42
N ALA A 6 -11.92 3.70 -8.49
CA ALA A 6 -12.82 3.67 -9.65
C ALA A 6 -12.81 2.30 -10.35
N ILE A 7 -11.63 1.70 -10.57
CA ILE A 7 -11.51 0.37 -11.20
C ILE A 7 -12.17 -0.70 -10.32
N LEU A 8 -11.91 -0.69 -9.02
CA LEU A 8 -12.47 -1.67 -8.10
C LEU A 8 -14.01 -1.55 -7.97
N ASN A 9 -14.53 -0.32 -7.94
CA ASN A 9 -15.97 -0.08 -7.95
C ASN A 9 -16.62 -0.61 -9.24
N ILE A 10 -16.03 -0.32 -10.40
CA ILE A 10 -16.51 -0.83 -11.69
C ILE A 10 -16.47 -2.37 -11.71
N LEU A 11 -15.40 -2.97 -11.19
CA LEU A 11 -15.29 -4.43 -11.11
C LEU A 11 -16.43 -5.01 -10.27
N VAL A 12 -16.66 -4.48 -9.06
CA VAL A 12 -17.74 -4.94 -8.18
C VAL A 12 -19.10 -4.75 -8.85
N GLU A 13 -19.33 -3.63 -9.53
CA GLU A 13 -20.56 -3.38 -10.27
C GLU A 13 -20.77 -4.37 -11.40
N ILE A 14 -19.76 -4.62 -12.22
CA ILE A 14 -19.85 -5.58 -13.33
C ILE A 14 -20.06 -6.99 -12.79
N THR A 15 -19.27 -7.44 -11.80
CA THR A 15 -19.39 -8.81 -11.25
C THR A 15 -20.77 -9.03 -10.61
N THR A 16 -21.29 -8.08 -9.85
CA THR A 16 -22.61 -8.16 -9.24
C THR A 16 -23.70 -8.31 -10.30
N ARG A 17 -23.60 -7.53 -11.38
CA ARG A 17 -24.57 -7.59 -12.49
C ARG A 17 -24.48 -8.90 -13.27
N GLU A 18 -23.29 -9.32 -13.65
CA GLU A 18 -23.10 -10.56 -14.45
C GLU A 18 -23.50 -11.82 -13.66
N LEU A 19 -23.28 -11.79 -12.34
CA LEU A 19 -23.66 -12.90 -11.45
C LEU A 19 -25.08 -12.81 -10.92
N LEU A 20 -25.88 -11.82 -11.38
CA LEU A 20 -27.26 -11.60 -10.97
C LEU A 20 -27.41 -11.62 -9.44
N ALA A 21 -26.62 -10.81 -8.76
CA ALA A 21 -26.57 -10.74 -7.30
C ALA A 21 -26.93 -9.35 -6.79
N GLU A 22 -27.28 -9.26 -5.51
CA GLU A 22 -27.72 -8.00 -4.90
C GLU A 22 -26.57 -7.07 -4.56
N ARG A 23 -25.46 -7.61 -4.04
CA ARG A 23 -24.32 -6.81 -3.55
C ARG A 23 -22.99 -7.51 -3.78
N GLY A 24 -21.96 -6.69 -3.90
CA GLY A 24 -20.58 -7.15 -3.94
C GLY A 24 -19.67 -6.29 -3.08
N SER A 25 -18.55 -6.87 -2.63
CA SER A 25 -17.52 -6.18 -1.88
C SER A 25 -16.14 -6.74 -2.16
N ILE A 26 -15.13 -5.89 -2.03
CA ILE A 26 -13.72 -6.25 -2.03
C ILE A 26 -13.16 -5.91 -0.66
N LEU A 27 -12.59 -6.91 0.00
CA LEU A 27 -11.89 -6.78 1.26
C LEU A 27 -10.40 -7.03 1.02
N LEU A 28 -9.55 -6.09 1.46
CA LEU A 28 -8.09 -6.21 1.37
C LEU A 28 -7.50 -6.52 2.73
N ASN A 29 -6.38 -7.24 2.74
CA ASN A 29 -5.66 -7.54 3.97
C ASN A 29 -4.81 -6.35 4.44
N ASP A 30 -4.92 -6.03 5.71
CA ASP A 30 -4.03 -5.13 6.41
C ASP A 30 -3.00 -5.98 7.18
N ASP A 31 -1.77 -6.04 6.65
CA ASP A 31 -0.70 -6.84 7.23
C ASP A 31 -0.26 -6.35 8.62
N LEU A 32 -0.56 -5.10 8.98
CA LEU A 32 -0.19 -4.53 10.27
C LEU A 32 -1.16 -4.92 11.38
N THR A 33 -2.46 -4.97 11.05
CA THR A 33 -3.52 -5.27 12.03
C THR A 33 -3.97 -6.72 11.99
N GLY A 34 -3.69 -7.46 10.91
CA GLY A 34 -4.20 -8.81 10.69
C GLY A 34 -5.70 -8.83 10.39
N GLU A 35 -6.22 -7.78 9.79
CA GLU A 35 -7.64 -7.62 9.46
C GLU A 35 -7.85 -7.55 7.95
N LEU A 36 -9.04 -8.00 7.52
CA LEU A 36 -9.61 -7.68 6.22
C LEU A 36 -10.46 -6.42 6.37
N TYR A 37 -10.20 -5.41 5.55
CA TYR A 37 -10.97 -4.17 5.53
C TYR A 37 -11.65 -3.94 4.18
N SER A 38 -12.88 -3.41 4.19
CA SER A 38 -13.63 -3.15 2.97
C SER A 38 -13.02 -1.97 2.20
N ARG A 39 -12.40 -2.26 1.05
CA ARG A 39 -11.95 -1.22 0.11
C ARG A 39 -13.10 -0.71 -0.75
N VAL A 40 -13.96 -1.63 -1.18
CA VAL A 40 -15.20 -1.36 -1.89
C VAL A 40 -16.29 -2.23 -1.29
N ALA A 41 -17.45 -1.66 -1.04
CA ALA A 41 -18.63 -2.41 -0.63
C ALA A 41 -19.89 -1.68 -1.10
N GLN A 42 -20.79 -2.42 -1.76
CA GLN A 42 -22.05 -1.89 -2.22
C GLN A 42 -23.08 -1.83 -1.09
N GLY A 43 -23.96 -0.84 -1.14
CA GLY A 43 -25.02 -0.60 -0.15
C GLY A 43 -24.76 0.64 0.72
N ASP A 44 -25.69 0.92 1.65
CA ASP A 44 -25.62 2.05 2.58
C ASP A 44 -24.59 1.80 3.72
N ILE A 45 -23.34 1.51 3.36
CA ILE A 45 -22.28 1.25 4.32
C ILE A 45 -21.66 2.57 4.74
N LYS A 46 -22.00 3.03 5.95
CA LYS A 46 -21.53 4.32 6.48
C LYS A 46 -20.09 4.28 7.04
N ARG A 47 -19.55 3.10 7.26
CA ARG A 47 -18.21 2.89 7.85
C ARG A 47 -17.52 1.73 7.16
N GLU A 48 -16.19 1.80 7.14
CA GLU A 48 -15.35 0.69 6.70
C GLU A 48 -15.64 -0.56 7.55
N ILE A 49 -15.91 -1.69 6.89
CA ILE A 49 -16.05 -2.99 7.55
C ILE A 49 -14.65 -3.52 7.81
N ARG A 50 -14.36 -3.93 9.06
CA ARG A 50 -13.12 -4.60 9.45
C ARG A 50 -13.46 -5.89 10.17
N ILE A 51 -12.81 -6.98 9.76
CA ILE A 51 -12.94 -8.31 10.35
C ILE A 51 -11.56 -8.95 10.44
N LEU A 52 -11.34 -9.83 11.42
CA LEU A 52 -10.09 -10.58 11.48
C LEU A 52 -9.91 -11.41 10.20
N ASN A 53 -8.68 -11.45 9.68
CA ASN A 53 -8.36 -12.10 8.40
C ASN A 53 -8.42 -13.64 8.46
N ASN A 54 -8.70 -14.22 9.60
CA ASN A 54 -8.90 -15.65 9.82
C ASN A 54 -10.31 -15.98 10.31
N SER A 55 -11.24 -15.02 10.32
CA SER A 55 -12.61 -15.19 10.83
C SER A 55 -13.65 -15.07 9.74
N GLY A 56 -14.73 -15.79 9.88
CA GLY A 56 -15.84 -15.76 8.93
C GLY A 56 -15.52 -16.47 7.60
N ILE A 57 -16.45 -16.38 6.67
CA ILE A 57 -16.30 -16.93 5.31
C ILE A 57 -15.15 -16.23 4.57
N ALA A 58 -15.08 -14.91 4.66
CA ALA A 58 -14.02 -14.12 4.03
C ALA A 58 -12.63 -14.50 4.55
N GLY A 59 -12.48 -14.63 5.89
CA GLY A 59 -11.22 -15.04 6.49
C GLY A 59 -10.83 -16.46 6.14
N HIS A 60 -11.80 -17.38 6.03
CA HIS A 60 -11.55 -18.74 5.57
C HIS A 60 -11.03 -18.78 4.12
N VAL A 61 -11.66 -18.04 3.21
CA VAL A 61 -11.22 -17.92 1.81
C VAL A 61 -9.85 -17.27 1.71
N PHE A 62 -9.61 -16.23 2.50
CA PHE A 62 -8.30 -15.55 2.56
C PHE A 62 -7.19 -16.51 3.00
N THR A 63 -7.40 -17.26 4.07
CA THR A 63 -6.39 -18.15 4.68
C THR A 63 -6.19 -19.44 3.88
N SER A 64 -7.28 -20.05 3.40
CA SER A 64 -7.21 -21.27 2.58
C SER A 64 -6.73 -21.00 1.16
N GLY A 65 -6.94 -19.76 0.70
CA GLY A 65 -6.72 -19.37 -0.68
C GLY A 65 -7.65 -20.10 -1.66
N LYS A 66 -8.79 -20.61 -1.29
CA LYS A 66 -9.75 -21.31 -2.16
C LYS A 66 -11.07 -20.58 -2.20
N GLY A 67 -11.60 -20.38 -3.41
CA GLY A 67 -12.95 -19.85 -3.59
C GLY A 67 -14.02 -20.79 -3.02
N GLU A 68 -15.13 -20.24 -2.55
CA GLU A 68 -16.19 -20.98 -1.87
C GLU A 68 -17.58 -20.41 -2.20
N ILE A 69 -18.56 -21.33 -2.31
CA ILE A 69 -19.97 -21.02 -2.44
C ILE A 69 -20.68 -21.44 -1.16
N VAL A 70 -21.31 -20.50 -0.48
CA VAL A 70 -22.17 -20.75 0.69
C VAL A 70 -23.61 -20.51 0.30
N LYS A 71 -24.41 -21.58 0.27
CA LYS A 71 -25.80 -21.53 -0.19
C LYS A 71 -26.75 -20.92 0.83
N ASP A 72 -26.47 -21.14 2.12
CA ASP A 72 -27.23 -20.60 3.26
C ASP A 72 -26.24 -20.09 4.30
N ALA A 73 -26.04 -18.76 4.32
CA ALA A 73 -25.06 -18.13 5.20
C ALA A 73 -25.39 -18.33 6.69
N TYR A 74 -26.67 -18.28 7.05
CA TYR A 74 -27.09 -18.42 8.44
C TYR A 74 -26.96 -19.84 8.99
N SER A 75 -26.90 -20.84 8.13
CA SER A 75 -26.64 -22.24 8.49
C SER A 75 -25.15 -22.59 8.57
N ASP A 76 -24.26 -21.71 8.12
CA ASP A 76 -22.81 -21.89 8.21
C ASP A 76 -22.29 -21.33 9.55
N GLU A 77 -21.67 -22.17 10.36
CA GLU A 77 -21.15 -21.78 11.68
C GLU A 77 -20.05 -20.70 11.61
N ARG A 78 -19.39 -20.55 10.48
CA ARG A 78 -18.36 -19.53 10.25
C ARG A 78 -18.95 -18.16 9.94
N PHE A 79 -20.23 -18.08 9.58
CA PHE A 79 -20.83 -16.82 9.17
C PHE A 79 -20.92 -15.84 10.33
N ASN A 80 -20.36 -14.65 10.13
CA ASN A 80 -20.42 -13.56 11.12
C ASN A 80 -21.69 -12.71 10.92
N LYS A 81 -22.66 -12.91 11.82
CA LYS A 81 -23.95 -12.20 11.81
C LYS A 81 -23.85 -10.73 12.24
N ASP A 82 -22.78 -10.35 12.93
CA ASP A 82 -22.63 -8.99 13.45
C ASP A 82 -22.62 -7.94 12.32
N VAL A 83 -22.11 -8.30 11.14
CA VAL A 83 -22.09 -7.41 9.97
C VAL A 83 -23.52 -7.14 9.47
N ASP A 84 -24.33 -8.19 9.39
CA ASP A 84 -25.75 -8.07 8.99
C ASP A 84 -26.53 -7.23 10.02
N GLU A 85 -26.31 -7.47 11.30
CA GLU A 85 -26.95 -6.70 12.38
C GLU A 85 -26.58 -5.21 12.34
N GLN A 86 -25.31 -4.90 12.06
CA GLN A 86 -24.83 -3.51 11.96
C GLN A 86 -25.32 -2.78 10.71
N THR A 87 -25.47 -3.50 9.60
CA THR A 87 -25.86 -2.92 8.30
C THR A 87 -27.36 -2.98 8.03
N GLY A 88 -28.10 -3.81 8.77
CA GLY A 88 -29.50 -4.11 8.51
C GLY A 88 -29.74 -4.91 7.23
N TYR A 89 -28.69 -5.51 6.67
CA TYR A 89 -28.77 -6.36 5.49
C TYR A 89 -28.89 -7.83 5.91
N VAL A 90 -29.59 -8.64 5.13
CA VAL A 90 -29.72 -10.08 5.38
C VAL A 90 -28.98 -10.84 4.30
N THR A 91 -27.89 -11.50 4.68
CA THR A 91 -27.06 -12.30 3.79
C THR A 91 -27.59 -13.73 3.74
N ASN A 92 -28.15 -14.14 2.60
CA ASN A 92 -28.67 -15.50 2.38
C ASN A 92 -27.60 -16.41 1.77
N SER A 93 -26.97 -15.98 0.67
CA SER A 93 -25.98 -16.76 -0.04
C SER A 93 -24.72 -15.94 -0.33
N ILE A 94 -23.57 -16.62 -0.35
CA ILE A 94 -22.27 -15.98 -0.54
C ILE A 94 -21.49 -16.75 -1.61
N LEU A 95 -20.93 -16.00 -2.55
CA LEU A 95 -19.84 -16.45 -3.41
C LEU A 95 -18.60 -15.62 -3.06
N CYS A 96 -17.56 -16.28 -2.57
CA CYS A 96 -16.33 -15.61 -2.10
C CYS A 96 -15.11 -16.22 -2.77
N VAL A 97 -14.24 -15.39 -3.35
CA VAL A 97 -13.00 -15.82 -4.00
C VAL A 97 -11.81 -15.02 -3.50
N PRO A 98 -10.61 -15.63 -3.46
CA PRO A 98 -9.40 -14.93 -3.10
C PRO A 98 -8.92 -14.01 -4.24
N ILE A 99 -8.42 -12.83 -3.90
CA ILE A 99 -7.70 -11.95 -4.81
C ILE A 99 -6.22 -12.29 -4.70
N ARG A 100 -5.61 -12.77 -5.80
CA ARG A 100 -4.23 -13.25 -5.81
C ARG A 100 -3.35 -12.41 -6.71
N THR A 101 -2.17 -12.11 -6.21
CA THR A 101 -1.09 -11.55 -7.01
C THR A 101 -0.56 -12.52 -8.05
N ALA A 102 0.26 -12.04 -8.98
CA ALA A 102 0.95 -12.90 -9.96
C ALA A 102 1.84 -13.97 -9.30
N ASN A 103 2.32 -13.73 -8.09
CA ASN A 103 3.12 -14.67 -7.29
C ASN A 103 2.25 -15.62 -6.43
N HIS A 104 0.95 -15.69 -6.70
CA HIS A 104 -0.03 -16.51 -5.97
C HIS A 104 -0.25 -16.12 -4.49
N GLN A 105 0.26 -14.99 -4.03
CA GLN A 105 -0.03 -14.47 -2.70
C GLN A 105 -1.47 -13.96 -2.65
N VAL A 106 -2.24 -14.36 -1.64
CA VAL A 106 -3.58 -13.81 -1.40
C VAL A 106 -3.44 -12.46 -0.72
N ILE A 107 -3.99 -11.40 -1.33
CA ILE A 107 -3.95 -10.02 -0.82
C ILE A 107 -5.30 -9.51 -0.32
N GLY A 108 -6.34 -10.31 -0.52
CA GLY A 108 -7.70 -9.96 -0.14
C GLY A 108 -8.69 -10.97 -0.68
N VAL A 109 -9.97 -10.64 -0.58
CA VAL A 109 -11.08 -11.45 -1.10
C VAL A 109 -12.12 -10.57 -1.80
N CYS A 110 -12.81 -11.16 -2.76
CA CYS A 110 -14.01 -10.59 -3.38
C CYS A 110 -15.21 -11.43 -2.96
N GLN A 111 -16.24 -10.76 -2.45
CA GLN A 111 -17.50 -11.40 -2.05
C GLN A 111 -18.65 -10.87 -2.88
N ILE A 112 -19.49 -11.77 -3.36
CA ILE A 112 -20.78 -11.48 -4.02
C ILE A 112 -21.86 -12.10 -3.18
N LEU A 113 -22.87 -11.31 -2.84
CA LEU A 113 -23.90 -11.66 -1.86
C LEU A 113 -25.28 -11.72 -2.50
N ASN A 114 -26.05 -12.72 -2.10
CA ASN A 114 -27.46 -12.93 -2.47
C ASN A 114 -27.69 -12.99 -3.98
N ARG A 115 -27.57 -14.18 -4.55
CA ARG A 115 -28.04 -14.38 -5.92
C ARG A 115 -29.54 -14.12 -6.02
N ILE A 116 -29.94 -13.29 -6.98
CA ILE A 116 -31.34 -12.85 -7.14
C ILE A 116 -32.23 -14.03 -7.59
N GLU A 117 -31.71 -14.86 -8.52
CA GLU A 117 -32.44 -16.00 -9.02
C GLU A 117 -31.56 -17.27 -8.99
N GLY A 118 -32.10 -18.32 -8.34
CA GLY A 118 -31.37 -19.60 -8.20
C GLY A 118 -30.25 -19.57 -7.18
N GLU A 119 -29.27 -20.46 -7.36
CA GLU A 119 -28.09 -20.59 -6.49
C GLU A 119 -26.81 -20.25 -7.28
N PHE A 120 -25.76 -19.82 -6.58
CA PHE A 120 -24.43 -19.72 -7.19
C PHE A 120 -23.92 -21.09 -7.61
N THR A 121 -23.25 -21.16 -8.74
CA THR A 121 -22.71 -22.38 -9.35
C THR A 121 -21.18 -22.34 -9.43
N ASP A 122 -20.55 -23.49 -9.70
CA ASP A 122 -19.11 -23.56 -9.93
C ASP A 122 -18.67 -22.69 -11.12
N SER A 123 -19.52 -22.54 -12.15
CA SER A 123 -19.24 -21.63 -13.27
C SER A 123 -19.24 -20.14 -12.82
N ASP A 124 -20.08 -19.77 -11.86
CA ASP A 124 -20.09 -18.42 -11.28
C ASP A 124 -18.79 -18.17 -10.47
N LEU A 125 -18.32 -19.22 -9.78
CA LEU A 125 -17.08 -19.16 -9.02
C LEU A 125 -15.87 -18.98 -9.97
N GLU A 126 -15.77 -19.78 -11.04
CA GLU A 126 -14.71 -19.66 -12.05
C GLU A 126 -14.73 -18.28 -12.73
N LEU A 127 -15.93 -17.75 -13.03
CA LEU A 127 -16.10 -16.42 -13.60
C LEU A 127 -15.58 -15.33 -12.65
N LEU A 128 -15.98 -15.39 -11.37
CA LEU A 128 -15.54 -14.41 -10.37
C LEU A 128 -14.03 -14.48 -10.15
N GLU A 129 -13.42 -15.67 -10.09
CA GLU A 129 -11.97 -15.84 -9.99
C GLU A 129 -11.24 -15.23 -11.20
N ALA A 130 -11.74 -15.45 -12.40
CA ALA A 130 -11.16 -14.86 -13.61
C ALA A 130 -11.23 -13.32 -13.60
N MET A 131 -12.37 -12.75 -13.18
CA MET A 131 -12.57 -11.31 -13.13
C MET A 131 -11.71 -10.65 -12.04
N THR A 132 -11.59 -11.28 -10.88
CA THR A 132 -10.77 -10.75 -9.77
C THR A 132 -9.28 -10.83 -10.04
N GLY A 133 -8.83 -11.78 -10.86
CA GLY A 133 -7.44 -11.86 -11.32
C GLY A 133 -6.97 -10.58 -12.04
N GLN A 134 -7.84 -9.90 -12.79
CA GLN A 134 -7.52 -8.63 -13.44
C GLN A 134 -7.39 -7.49 -12.42
N ALA A 135 -8.22 -7.50 -11.36
CA ALA A 135 -8.14 -6.52 -10.30
C ALA A 135 -6.85 -6.63 -9.48
N ALA A 136 -6.38 -7.85 -9.25
CA ALA A 136 -5.14 -8.11 -8.54
C ALA A 136 -3.94 -7.43 -9.20
N ILE A 137 -3.84 -7.48 -10.53
CA ILE A 137 -2.76 -6.81 -11.29
C ILE A 137 -2.80 -5.29 -11.08
N ALA A 138 -3.98 -4.68 -11.11
CA ALA A 138 -4.13 -3.25 -10.89
C ALA A 138 -3.75 -2.86 -9.44
N LEU A 139 -4.16 -3.67 -8.46
CA LEU A 139 -3.82 -3.50 -7.04
C LEU A 139 -2.31 -3.60 -6.79
N GLU A 140 -1.65 -4.63 -7.34
CA GLU A 140 -0.18 -4.78 -7.23
C GLU A 140 0.57 -3.59 -7.82
N SER A 141 0.16 -3.17 -9.02
CA SER A 141 0.80 -2.04 -9.71
C SER A 141 0.72 -0.76 -8.88
N GLN A 142 -0.43 -0.49 -8.28
CA GLN A 142 -0.58 0.70 -7.44
C GLN A 142 0.18 0.60 -6.12
N GLN A 143 0.09 -0.53 -5.42
CA GLN A 143 0.86 -0.74 -4.19
C GLN A 143 2.37 -0.62 -4.44
N PHE A 144 2.84 -1.11 -5.59
CA PHE A 144 4.23 -0.94 -5.99
C PHE A 144 4.58 0.54 -6.21
N ALA A 145 3.73 1.29 -6.92
CA ALA A 145 3.92 2.72 -7.14
C ALA A 145 3.96 3.51 -5.82
N GLU A 146 3.02 3.25 -4.90
CA GLU A 146 2.97 3.88 -3.57
C GLU A 146 4.22 3.59 -2.73
N ARG A 147 4.70 2.33 -2.74
CA ARG A 147 5.95 1.94 -2.05
C ARG A 147 7.16 2.65 -2.64
N MET A 148 7.23 2.77 -3.96
CA MET A 148 8.31 3.48 -4.64
C MET A 148 8.31 4.98 -4.34
N GLU A 149 7.14 5.61 -4.31
CA GLU A 149 7.03 7.03 -3.93
C GLU A 149 7.47 7.26 -2.48
N LYS A 150 7.02 6.40 -1.56
CA LYS A 150 7.43 6.48 -0.15
C LYS A 150 8.94 6.28 0.03
N SER A 151 9.52 5.31 -0.66
CA SER A 151 10.96 5.07 -0.64
C SER A 151 11.76 6.26 -1.17
N ARG A 152 11.32 6.84 -2.29
CA ARG A 152 11.94 8.05 -2.87
C ARG A 152 11.81 9.27 -1.95
N ALA A 153 10.68 9.43 -1.26
CA ALA A 153 10.51 10.52 -0.30
C ALA A 153 11.48 10.39 0.87
N GLN A 154 11.64 9.19 1.42
CA GLN A 154 12.62 8.91 2.49
C GLN A 154 14.06 9.13 2.02
N GLU A 155 14.40 8.72 0.81
CA GLU A 155 15.74 8.94 0.24
C GLU A 155 16.04 10.44 0.06
N ARG A 156 15.07 11.24 -0.41
CA ARG A 156 15.22 12.70 -0.52
C ARG A 156 15.41 13.35 0.85
N GLU A 157 14.56 13.00 1.83
CA GLU A 157 14.69 13.51 3.19
C GLU A 157 16.06 13.20 3.78
N PHE A 158 16.57 11.98 3.57
CA PHE A 158 17.92 11.60 3.98
C PHE A 158 19.00 12.43 3.30
N LEU A 159 18.91 12.64 1.97
CA LEU A 159 19.85 13.47 1.22
C LEU A 159 19.81 14.93 1.65
N ASP A 160 18.63 15.48 1.97
CA ASP A 160 18.48 16.84 2.49
C ASP A 160 19.17 16.98 3.85
N VAL A 161 18.99 16.02 4.75
CA VAL A 161 19.72 16.00 6.05
C VAL A 161 21.24 15.92 5.84
N VAL A 162 21.70 15.08 4.92
CA VAL A 162 23.13 14.99 4.61
C VAL A 162 23.65 16.30 4.01
N ALA A 163 22.89 16.94 3.12
CA ALA A 163 23.26 18.22 2.53
C ALA A 163 23.32 19.33 3.58
N ASP A 164 22.35 19.38 4.51
CA ASP A 164 22.36 20.36 5.62
C ASP A 164 23.58 20.16 6.54
N VAL A 165 23.86 18.93 6.94
CA VAL A 165 25.04 18.60 7.76
C VAL A 165 26.35 18.95 7.03
N THR A 166 26.41 18.72 5.72
CA THR A 166 27.61 19.05 4.94
C THR A 166 27.72 20.53 4.58
N SER A 167 26.59 21.25 4.48
CA SER A 167 26.60 22.69 4.21
C SER A 167 27.06 23.53 5.43
N GLU A 168 26.87 23.02 6.65
CA GLU A 168 27.39 23.65 7.87
C GLU A 168 28.91 23.44 8.05
N ILE A 169 29.54 22.61 7.23
CA ILE A 169 30.99 22.52 7.19
C ILE A 169 31.50 23.73 6.40
N ASP A 170 31.59 24.86 7.08
CA ASP A 170 32.20 26.04 6.51
C ASP A 170 33.67 25.70 6.17
N LEU A 171 33.93 25.61 4.87
CA LEU A 171 35.28 25.30 4.36
C LEU A 171 36.32 26.21 5.01
N LYS A 172 35.99 27.47 5.32
CA LYS A 172 36.85 28.39 6.03
C LYS A 172 37.23 27.92 7.43
N VAL A 173 36.24 27.33 8.14
CA VAL A 173 36.49 26.82 9.51
C VAL A 173 37.42 25.62 9.49
N ILE A 174 37.22 24.71 8.54
CA ILE A 174 38.11 23.54 8.38
C ILE A 174 39.51 23.99 7.97
N LEU A 175 39.62 24.83 6.97
CA LEU A 175 40.90 25.34 6.49
C LEU A 175 41.60 26.14 7.58
N GLY A 176 40.91 26.96 8.35
CA GLY A 176 41.45 27.66 9.51
C GLY A 176 42.02 26.72 10.57
N ARG A 177 41.32 25.62 10.90
CA ARG A 177 41.84 24.60 11.83
C ARG A 177 43.07 23.90 11.30
N VAL A 178 43.08 23.51 10.03
CA VAL A 178 44.25 22.87 9.38
C VAL A 178 45.45 23.80 9.40
N MET A 179 45.24 25.09 9.08
CA MET A 179 46.32 26.08 9.10
C MET A 179 46.84 26.34 10.53
N GLY A 180 45.97 26.42 11.52
CA GLY A 180 46.33 26.56 12.92
C GLY A 180 47.20 25.37 13.42
N GLU A 181 46.81 24.14 13.10
CA GLU A 181 47.61 22.96 13.44
C GLU A 181 48.96 22.94 12.68
N ALA A 182 48.99 23.32 11.42
CA ALA A 182 50.20 23.42 10.65
C ALA A 182 51.18 24.46 11.26
N MET A 183 50.70 25.65 11.65
CA MET A 183 51.49 26.66 12.34
C MET A 183 52.09 26.14 13.64
N ARG A 184 51.26 25.46 14.45
CA ARG A 184 51.71 24.86 15.71
C ARG A 184 52.81 23.82 15.51
N MET A 185 52.64 22.93 14.53
CA MET A 185 53.63 21.87 14.24
C MET A 185 54.93 22.41 13.67
N LEU A 186 54.88 23.47 12.89
CA LEU A 186 56.04 24.07 12.23
C LEU A 186 56.67 25.21 13.05
N HIS A 187 56.13 25.56 14.22
CA HIS A 187 56.52 26.73 15.04
C HIS A 187 56.56 28.03 14.22
N ALA A 188 55.56 28.20 13.31
CA ALA A 188 55.48 29.38 12.45
C ALA A 188 54.55 30.43 13.06
N ASP A 189 54.94 31.72 12.91
CA ASP A 189 54.17 32.84 13.42
C ASP A 189 52.98 33.23 12.53
N ARG A 190 53.02 32.89 11.26
CA ARG A 190 51.98 33.20 10.27
C ARG A 190 51.85 32.12 9.19
N SER A 191 50.64 31.98 8.68
CA SER A 191 50.34 31.12 7.54
C SER A 191 49.33 31.78 6.64
N THR A 192 49.37 31.48 5.36
CA THR A 192 48.37 31.92 4.39
C THR A 192 48.04 30.79 3.43
N LEU A 193 46.76 30.55 3.19
CA LEU A 193 46.28 29.58 2.22
C LEU A 193 45.77 30.32 0.99
N PHE A 194 46.31 29.96 -0.17
CA PHE A 194 45.83 30.44 -1.45
C PHE A 194 45.07 29.34 -2.16
N LEU A 195 43.89 29.66 -2.64
CA LEU A 195 43.05 28.80 -3.49
C LEU A 195 43.11 29.30 -4.92
N ASN A 196 43.12 28.37 -5.88
CA ASN A 196 43.06 28.68 -7.28
C ASN A 196 41.59 28.81 -7.73
N ASP A 197 41.20 29.93 -8.29
CA ASP A 197 39.95 30.12 -9.02
C ASP A 197 40.21 29.82 -10.51
N GLU A 198 39.88 28.61 -10.92
CA GLU A 198 40.08 28.17 -12.32
C GLU A 198 39.26 28.97 -13.31
N LYS A 199 38.12 29.56 -12.89
CA LYS A 199 37.24 30.34 -13.80
C LYS A 199 37.84 31.68 -14.15
N ASN A 200 38.48 32.33 -13.15
CA ASN A 200 39.08 33.65 -13.30
C ASN A 200 40.59 33.58 -13.50
N ASN A 201 41.17 32.39 -13.40
CA ASN A 201 42.65 32.14 -13.46
C ASN A 201 43.41 33.02 -12.45
N GLU A 202 42.88 33.10 -11.23
CA GLU A 202 43.42 33.92 -10.15
C GLU A 202 43.65 33.09 -8.87
N LEU A 203 44.68 33.45 -8.10
CA LEU A 203 44.87 32.94 -6.72
C LEU A 203 44.28 33.93 -5.74
N PHE A 204 43.45 33.49 -4.83
CA PHE A 204 42.90 34.33 -3.74
C PHE A 204 43.22 33.73 -2.37
N ALA A 205 43.54 34.60 -1.41
CA ALA A 205 43.77 34.18 -0.04
C ALA A 205 42.43 33.91 0.64
N MET A 206 42.26 32.72 1.20
CA MET A 206 41.04 32.35 1.90
C MET A 206 41.20 32.47 3.43
N VAL A 207 42.36 32.16 3.95
CA VAL A 207 42.70 32.27 5.38
C VAL A 207 44.10 32.78 5.50
N GLY A 208 44.30 33.81 6.32
CA GLY A 208 45.60 34.35 6.66
C GLY A 208 45.59 34.99 8.04
N GLU A 209 46.52 34.69 8.88
CA GLU A 209 46.83 35.37 10.15
C GLU A 209 48.26 35.92 10.14
#